data_88ed374a860790c375bbe9283cfb3fc1
#
_entry.id   88ed374a860790c375bbe9283cfb3fc1
#
_cell.length_a   1.000
_cell.length_b   1.000
_cell.length_c   1.000
_cell.angle_alpha   90.00
_cell.angle_beta   90.00
_cell.angle_gamma   90.00
#
_symmetry.space_group_name_H-M   'P 1'
#
loop_
_entity.id
_entity.type
_entity.pdbx_description
1 polymer ?
#
loop_
_entity_poly.entity_id
_entity_poly.type
_entity_poly.pdbx_seq_one_letter_code
_entity_poly.pdbx_strand_id
1 'polypeptide(L)'
;MKSILQQPNWRYYDQSISAKQRSPLESFATDDTLCQLVGQLVSPPTVRTWVHEASVVLGIQDHRLPYVQQGMDLLKSRGYQPIVRNSGGLAVVLDEGVLNISIVLSEQMNSLSINDGYDVMVDLVKGLFPEVAEKIEAYEIVGSYCPGSYDLSIEGKKFAGISQRRLRQGVAVQIYLCIEGSGSQRAALIRDFYEESLQQEETKFTYPQIVPEVMASLSELVDPHLTVEAVVIRLQKYLHHLGGNVHPESFHDEELTLYGFYLKRVFERNAKMLERHE
;
A
#
# COMPACT_ATOMS: atom_id res chain seq x y z
N MET A 1 -2.18 -25.48 12.23
CA MET A 1 -0.99 -25.01 11.45
C MET A 1 -0.42 -23.78 12.17
N LYS A 2 0.91 -23.61 12.17
CA LYS A 2 1.49 -22.34 12.66
C LYS A 2 1.09 -21.24 11.69
N SER A 3 0.65 -20.08 12.22
CA SER A 3 0.39 -18.91 11.39
C SER A 3 1.66 -18.49 10.65
N ILE A 4 1.55 -18.10 9.39
CA ILE A 4 2.69 -17.57 8.59
C ILE A 4 3.32 -16.34 9.26
N LEU A 5 2.56 -15.63 10.08
CA LEU A 5 3.06 -14.52 10.92
C LEU A 5 3.95 -14.96 12.08
N GLN A 6 3.97 -16.26 12.44
CA GLN A 6 4.84 -16.79 13.50
C GLN A 6 6.23 -17.13 12.93
N GLN A 7 7.03 -16.10 12.67
CA GLN A 7 8.42 -16.25 12.23
C GLN A 7 9.38 -16.24 13.43
N PRO A 8 10.49 -17.00 13.40
CA PRO A 8 11.48 -17.00 14.47
C PRO A 8 12.22 -15.66 14.57
N ASN A 9 12.42 -14.99 13.45
CA ASN A 9 13.08 -13.69 13.37
C ASN A 9 12.33 -12.80 12.37
N TRP A 10 12.12 -11.54 12.74
CA TRP A 10 11.62 -10.47 11.87
C TRP A 10 12.66 -9.38 11.73
N ARG A 11 12.95 -8.96 10.52
CA ARG A 11 13.51 -7.65 10.26
C ARG A 11 12.36 -6.63 10.32
N TYR A 12 12.53 -5.55 11.07
CA TYR A 12 11.58 -4.45 11.12
C TYR A 12 12.21 -3.19 10.53
N TYR A 13 11.67 -2.70 9.44
CA TYR A 13 12.17 -1.51 8.76
C TYR A 13 11.16 -0.37 8.83
N ASP A 14 11.33 0.52 9.79
CA ASP A 14 10.42 1.65 10.00
C ASP A 14 10.83 2.86 9.14
N GLN A 15 9.96 3.23 8.22
CA GLN A 15 10.05 4.43 7.39
C GLN A 15 8.79 5.31 7.53
N SER A 16 8.01 5.15 8.59
CA SER A 16 6.80 5.95 8.85
C SER A 16 7.07 7.44 9.00
N ILE A 17 8.29 7.81 9.40
CA ILE A 17 8.75 9.20 9.48
C ILE A 17 9.68 9.54 8.31
N SER A 18 10.69 8.72 8.05
CA SER A 18 11.76 9.05 7.09
C SER A 18 11.32 9.04 5.62
N ALA A 19 10.20 8.37 5.28
CA ALA A 19 9.66 8.34 3.92
C ALA A 19 8.72 9.51 3.59
N LYS A 20 8.23 10.27 4.57
CA LYS A 20 7.21 11.31 4.37
C LYS A 20 7.55 12.26 3.22
N GLN A 21 8.72 12.86 3.24
CA GLN A 21 9.18 13.85 2.25
C GLN A 21 9.84 13.23 1.01
N ARG A 22 9.76 11.91 0.85
CA ARG A 22 10.34 11.20 -0.27
C ARG A 22 9.27 10.79 -1.26
N SER A 23 9.68 10.54 -2.51
CA SER A 23 8.76 10.01 -3.51
C SER A 23 8.27 8.60 -3.13
N PRO A 24 6.97 8.26 -3.30
CA PRO A 24 6.49 6.89 -3.16
C PRO A 24 7.22 5.89 -4.06
N LEU A 25 7.85 6.34 -5.15
CA LEU A 25 8.71 5.51 -6.00
C LEU A 25 9.87 4.88 -5.21
N GLU A 26 10.41 5.59 -4.22
CA GLU A 26 11.46 5.05 -3.33
C GLU A 26 10.92 3.88 -2.49
N SER A 27 9.67 3.96 -2.05
CA SER A 27 9.03 2.87 -1.30
C SER A 27 8.82 1.62 -2.17
N PHE A 28 8.47 1.77 -3.44
CA PHE A 28 8.39 0.63 -4.37
C PHE A 28 9.76 0.02 -4.66
N ALA A 29 10.81 0.84 -4.78
CA ALA A 29 12.18 0.35 -4.91
C ALA A 29 12.65 -0.40 -3.65
N THR A 30 12.27 0.08 -2.47
CA THR A 30 12.54 -0.59 -1.19
C THR A 30 11.89 -1.97 -1.15
N ASP A 31 10.61 -2.08 -1.53
CA ASP A 31 9.92 -3.37 -1.54
C ASP A 31 10.49 -4.34 -2.61
N ASP A 32 10.87 -3.84 -3.80
CA ASP A 32 11.55 -4.66 -4.80
C ASP A 32 12.91 -5.18 -4.28
N THR A 33 13.65 -4.36 -3.53
CA THR A 33 14.91 -4.75 -2.88
C THR A 33 14.69 -5.81 -1.82
N LEU A 34 13.76 -5.59 -0.91
CA LEU A 34 13.41 -6.54 0.14
C LEU A 34 12.89 -7.86 -0.44
N CYS A 35 12.08 -7.82 -1.50
CA CYS A 35 11.65 -9.03 -2.21
C CYS A 35 12.85 -9.86 -2.66
N GLN A 36 13.87 -9.26 -3.26
CA GLN A 36 15.04 -10.00 -3.68
C GLN A 36 15.84 -10.54 -2.49
N LEU A 37 16.10 -9.73 -1.47
CA LEU A 37 16.89 -10.14 -0.29
C LEU A 37 16.21 -11.29 0.48
N VAL A 38 14.92 -11.13 0.77
CA VAL A 38 14.12 -12.14 1.50
C VAL A 38 13.88 -13.37 0.62
N GLY A 39 13.59 -13.19 -0.66
CA GLY A 39 13.37 -14.27 -1.62
C GLY A 39 14.61 -15.15 -1.81
N GLN A 40 15.81 -14.57 -1.73
CA GLN A 40 17.10 -15.28 -1.81
C GLN A 40 17.62 -15.76 -0.44
N LEU A 41 16.84 -15.58 0.64
CA LEU A 41 17.21 -15.95 2.01
C LEU A 41 18.46 -15.21 2.55
N VAL A 42 18.78 -14.05 1.98
CA VAL A 42 19.87 -13.18 2.45
C VAL A 42 19.39 -12.34 3.65
N SER A 43 18.10 -11.98 3.67
CA SER A 43 17.44 -11.29 4.78
C SER A 43 16.34 -12.19 5.37
N PRO A 44 16.08 -12.12 6.69
CA PRO A 44 14.89 -12.76 7.26
C PRO A 44 13.60 -12.12 6.73
N PRO A 45 12.44 -12.76 6.93
CA PRO A 45 11.14 -12.13 6.70
C PRO A 45 11.09 -10.72 7.28
N THR A 46 10.54 -9.78 6.51
CA THR A 46 10.62 -8.36 6.86
C THR A 46 9.23 -7.77 7.00
N VAL A 47 8.99 -7.00 8.04
CA VAL A 47 7.85 -6.09 8.16
C VAL A 47 8.37 -4.67 8.03
N ARG A 48 7.73 -3.90 7.17
CA ARG A 48 8.09 -2.51 6.90
C ARG A 48 6.89 -1.59 7.06
N THR A 49 7.09 -0.42 7.66
CA THR A 49 6.11 0.68 7.74
C THR A 49 6.59 1.89 6.93
N TRP A 50 5.66 2.57 6.26
CA TRP A 50 5.99 3.76 5.48
C TRP A 50 4.77 4.67 5.29
N VAL A 51 5.03 5.97 5.28
CA VAL A 51 4.05 7.05 5.10
C VAL A 51 4.62 8.06 4.12
N HIS A 52 3.77 8.65 3.30
CA HIS A 52 4.14 9.74 2.40
C HIS A 52 3.28 10.98 2.63
N GLU A 53 3.79 12.13 2.25
CA GLU A 53 3.00 13.33 2.08
C GLU A 53 2.12 13.23 0.83
N ALA A 54 1.20 14.16 0.66
CA ALA A 54 0.17 14.21 -0.38
C ALA A 54 0.62 13.71 -1.77
N SER A 55 0.34 12.46 -2.06
CA SER A 55 0.64 11.79 -3.33
C SER A 55 -0.55 10.96 -3.82
N VAL A 56 -0.72 10.84 -5.13
CA VAL A 56 -1.65 9.87 -5.72
C VAL A 56 -0.87 8.89 -6.57
N VAL A 57 -0.96 7.62 -6.21
CA VAL A 57 -0.33 6.53 -6.93
C VAL A 57 -1.30 6.01 -7.97
N LEU A 58 -1.06 6.35 -9.23
CA LEU A 58 -1.84 5.88 -10.38
C LEU A 58 -1.46 4.45 -10.77
N GLY A 59 -2.44 3.67 -11.17
CA GLY A 59 -2.21 2.38 -11.81
C GLY A 59 -1.79 2.53 -13.28
N ILE A 60 -1.34 1.43 -13.88
CA ILE A 60 -1.00 1.41 -15.31
C ILE A 60 -2.24 1.67 -16.19
N GLN A 61 -3.43 1.27 -15.73
CA GLN A 61 -4.66 1.54 -16.47
C GLN A 61 -5.05 3.01 -16.36
N ASP A 62 -4.91 3.63 -15.19
CA ASP A 62 -5.22 5.06 -15.00
C ASP A 62 -4.41 5.95 -15.93
N HIS A 63 -3.14 5.58 -16.16
CA HIS A 63 -2.27 6.27 -17.09
C HIS A 63 -2.75 6.19 -18.57
N ARG A 64 -3.71 5.33 -18.90
CA ARG A 64 -4.29 5.17 -20.24
C ARG A 64 -5.61 5.93 -20.42
N LEU A 65 -6.03 6.69 -19.43
CA LEU A 65 -7.22 7.54 -19.51
C LEU A 65 -7.07 8.58 -20.62
N PRO A 66 -8.13 8.89 -21.36
CA PRO A 66 -8.07 9.79 -22.52
C PRO A 66 -7.49 11.17 -22.19
N TYR A 67 -7.85 11.73 -21.03
CA TYR A 67 -7.45 13.06 -20.56
C TYR A 67 -6.65 12.97 -19.25
N VAL A 68 -5.80 11.95 -19.11
CA VAL A 68 -5.06 11.71 -17.87
C VAL A 68 -4.21 12.91 -17.44
N GLN A 69 -3.68 13.69 -18.40
CA GLN A 69 -2.90 14.88 -18.06
C GLN A 69 -3.73 15.92 -17.31
N GLN A 70 -4.98 16.14 -17.74
CA GLN A 70 -5.91 17.07 -17.05
C GLN A 70 -6.23 16.57 -15.65
N GLY A 71 -6.48 15.27 -15.48
CA GLY A 71 -6.64 14.66 -14.16
C GLY A 71 -5.40 14.79 -13.28
N MET A 72 -4.20 14.60 -13.82
CA MET A 72 -2.96 14.81 -13.07
C MET A 72 -2.76 16.29 -12.69
N ASP A 73 -3.14 17.22 -13.54
CA ASP A 73 -3.05 18.66 -13.24
C ASP A 73 -4.09 19.06 -12.18
N LEU A 74 -5.28 18.47 -12.19
CA LEU A 74 -6.24 18.59 -11.09
C LEU A 74 -5.62 18.14 -9.76
N LEU A 75 -4.99 16.95 -9.72
CA LEU A 75 -4.33 16.46 -8.51
C LEU A 75 -3.25 17.41 -8.02
N LYS A 76 -2.39 17.90 -8.92
CA LYS A 76 -1.34 18.90 -8.59
C LYS A 76 -1.93 20.20 -8.04
N SER A 77 -3.02 20.69 -8.65
CA SER A 77 -3.71 21.91 -8.18
C SER A 77 -4.26 21.79 -6.77
N ARG A 78 -4.55 20.55 -6.34
CA ARG A 78 -4.98 20.20 -4.97
C ARG A 78 -3.84 19.82 -4.03
N GLY A 79 -2.58 19.98 -4.47
CA GLY A 79 -1.39 19.72 -3.68
C GLY A 79 -0.90 18.27 -3.70
N TYR A 80 -1.49 17.40 -4.51
CA TYR A 80 -1.08 16.00 -4.61
C TYR A 80 -0.13 15.76 -5.79
N GLN A 81 0.94 15.01 -5.56
CA GLN A 81 1.88 14.60 -6.60
C GLN A 81 1.46 13.27 -7.22
N PRO A 82 1.05 13.24 -8.51
CA PRO A 82 0.74 11.99 -9.19
C PRO A 82 2.04 11.25 -9.58
N ILE A 83 2.06 9.95 -9.34
CA ILE A 83 3.09 9.02 -9.83
C ILE A 83 2.41 7.78 -10.41
N VAL A 84 3.12 7.02 -11.26
CA VAL A 84 2.62 5.76 -11.83
C VAL A 84 3.38 4.59 -11.24
N ARG A 85 2.66 3.65 -10.59
CA ARG A 85 3.27 2.49 -9.95
C ARG A 85 3.73 1.42 -10.94
N ASN A 86 4.58 0.53 -10.49
CA ASN A 86 5.11 -0.61 -11.27
C ASN A 86 4.33 -1.92 -11.05
N SER A 87 3.22 -1.89 -10.30
CA SER A 87 2.37 -3.04 -9.97
C SER A 87 0.94 -2.84 -10.48
N GLY A 88 0.11 -3.86 -10.34
CA GLY A 88 -1.31 -3.79 -10.67
C GLY A 88 -2.12 -2.91 -9.71
N GLY A 89 -3.38 -2.68 -10.04
CA GLY A 89 -4.33 -1.85 -9.31
C GLY A 89 -4.56 -0.48 -9.95
N LEU A 90 -5.40 0.33 -9.34
CA LEU A 90 -5.85 1.65 -9.75
C LEU A 90 -5.35 2.75 -8.80
N ALA A 91 -5.84 3.98 -8.99
CA ALA A 91 -5.44 5.14 -8.20
C ALA A 91 -5.65 4.95 -6.69
N VAL A 92 -4.65 5.32 -5.89
CA VAL A 92 -4.67 5.27 -4.42
C VAL A 92 -4.09 6.58 -3.89
N VAL A 93 -4.76 7.17 -2.89
CA VAL A 93 -4.25 8.34 -2.17
C VAL A 93 -3.28 7.89 -1.08
N LEU A 94 -2.13 8.54 -1.03
CA LEU A 94 -1.17 8.46 0.07
C LEU A 94 -0.99 9.86 0.65
N ASP A 95 -1.24 9.98 1.94
CA ASP A 95 -0.99 11.20 2.71
C ASP A 95 -0.54 10.83 4.13
N GLU A 96 -0.29 11.82 4.97
CA GLU A 96 0.22 11.61 6.32
C GLU A 96 -0.69 10.75 7.22
N GLY A 97 -2.00 10.69 6.93
CA GLY A 97 -2.96 9.87 7.65
C GLY A 97 -3.10 8.44 7.10
N VAL A 98 -2.33 8.08 6.08
CA VAL A 98 -2.34 6.76 5.45
C VAL A 98 -1.06 6.01 5.80
N LEU A 99 -1.18 5.00 6.66
CA LEU A 99 -0.08 4.09 6.98
C LEU A 99 -0.02 2.96 5.94
N ASN A 100 1.15 2.76 5.37
CA ASN A 100 1.40 1.59 4.55
C ASN A 100 2.23 0.57 5.33
N ILE A 101 1.89 -0.71 5.19
CA ILE A 101 2.64 -1.83 5.77
C ILE A 101 2.97 -2.81 4.64
N SER A 102 4.22 -3.25 4.58
CA SER A 102 4.66 -4.33 3.69
C SER A 102 5.14 -5.51 4.54
N ILE A 103 4.57 -6.71 4.31
CA ILE A 103 5.09 -7.97 4.83
C ILE A 103 5.83 -8.64 3.68
N VAL A 104 7.13 -8.87 3.84
CA VAL A 104 7.95 -9.51 2.81
C VAL A 104 8.35 -10.91 3.26
N LEU A 105 7.96 -11.91 2.47
CA LEU A 105 8.13 -13.33 2.75
C LEU A 105 8.86 -14.02 1.59
N SER A 106 9.47 -15.19 1.86
CA SER A 106 10.11 -16.01 0.84
C SER A 106 9.21 -17.18 0.41
N GLU A 107 9.04 -17.34 -0.90
CA GLU A 107 8.38 -18.52 -1.49
C GLU A 107 9.24 -19.80 -1.35
N GLN A 108 10.53 -19.67 -1.07
CA GLN A 108 11.41 -20.82 -0.83
C GLN A 108 11.14 -21.48 0.54
N MET A 109 10.68 -20.70 1.51
CA MET A 109 10.41 -21.20 2.87
C MET A 109 9.01 -21.83 2.97
N ASN A 110 8.04 -21.28 2.25
CA ASN A 110 6.65 -21.73 2.24
C ASN A 110 6.07 -21.51 0.85
N SER A 111 5.36 -22.50 0.31
CA SER A 111 4.56 -22.27 -0.89
C SER A 111 3.42 -21.28 -0.54
N LEU A 112 3.57 -20.03 -0.96
CA LEU A 112 2.60 -18.98 -0.73
C LEU A 112 1.74 -18.79 -1.99
N SER A 113 0.49 -19.23 -1.94
CA SER A 113 -0.49 -18.84 -2.96
C SER A 113 -0.75 -17.33 -2.91
N ILE A 114 -1.42 -16.80 -3.92
CA ILE A 114 -1.85 -15.40 -3.91
C ILE A 114 -2.81 -15.14 -2.73
N ASN A 115 -3.74 -16.06 -2.47
CA ASN A 115 -4.71 -15.91 -1.38
C ASN A 115 -4.03 -16.00 -0.01
N ASP A 116 -3.08 -16.92 0.20
CA ASP A 116 -2.33 -17.01 1.45
C ASP A 116 -1.65 -15.67 1.81
N GLY A 117 -1.12 -14.98 0.80
CA GLY A 117 -0.52 -13.66 1.01
C GLY A 117 -1.55 -12.62 1.46
N TYR A 118 -2.74 -12.61 0.87
CA TYR A 118 -3.81 -11.72 1.30
C TYR A 118 -4.30 -12.07 2.71
N ASP A 119 -4.53 -13.35 3.00
CA ASP A 119 -5.00 -13.82 4.30
C ASP A 119 -4.03 -13.46 5.42
N VAL A 120 -2.72 -13.57 5.19
CA VAL A 120 -1.68 -13.13 6.13
C VAL A 120 -1.82 -11.65 6.50
N MET A 121 -2.14 -10.79 5.53
CA MET A 121 -2.32 -9.37 5.79
C MET A 121 -3.64 -9.09 6.54
N VAL A 122 -4.70 -9.81 6.21
CA VAL A 122 -5.97 -9.75 6.95
C VAL A 122 -5.76 -10.14 8.41
N ASP A 123 -5.04 -11.24 8.66
CA ASP A 123 -4.71 -11.72 10.01
C ASP A 123 -3.88 -10.68 10.78
N LEU A 124 -2.90 -10.05 10.10
CA LEU A 124 -2.12 -8.96 10.71
C LEU A 124 -3.04 -7.82 11.17
N VAL A 125 -3.91 -7.32 10.28
CA VAL A 125 -4.80 -6.19 10.61
C VAL A 125 -5.76 -6.56 11.73
N LYS A 126 -6.37 -7.74 11.71
CA LYS A 126 -7.22 -8.22 12.81
C LYS A 126 -6.46 -8.32 14.13
N GLY A 127 -5.20 -8.73 14.09
CA GLY A 127 -4.33 -8.77 15.26
C GLY A 127 -3.94 -7.39 15.79
N LEU A 128 -3.85 -6.37 14.91
CA LEU A 128 -3.60 -4.98 15.31
C LEU A 128 -4.82 -4.31 15.96
N PHE A 129 -6.03 -4.74 15.58
CA PHE A 129 -7.30 -4.16 16.02
C PHE A 129 -8.22 -5.24 16.63
N PRO A 130 -7.78 -5.92 17.71
CA PRO A 130 -8.55 -7.00 18.32
C PRO A 130 -9.92 -6.53 18.84
N GLU A 131 -10.06 -5.25 19.19
CA GLU A 131 -11.31 -4.64 19.64
C GLU A 131 -12.42 -4.62 18.59
N VAL A 132 -12.05 -4.69 17.30
CA VAL A 132 -12.99 -4.70 16.17
C VAL A 132 -12.73 -5.84 15.18
N ALA A 133 -11.88 -6.80 15.53
CA ALA A 133 -11.45 -7.88 14.64
C ALA A 133 -12.62 -8.66 14.00
N GLU A 134 -13.69 -8.92 14.77
CA GLU A 134 -14.88 -9.61 14.30
C GLU A 134 -15.76 -8.77 13.35
N LYS A 135 -15.58 -7.44 13.32
CA LYS A 135 -16.27 -6.52 12.41
C LYS A 135 -15.50 -6.27 11.13
N ILE A 136 -14.20 -6.65 11.08
CA ILE A 136 -13.36 -6.49 9.89
C ILE A 136 -13.72 -7.58 8.88
N GLU A 137 -14.24 -7.15 7.75
CA GLU A 137 -14.59 -8.00 6.62
C GLU A 137 -13.63 -7.76 5.45
N ALA A 138 -13.38 -8.82 4.66
CA ALA A 138 -12.50 -8.79 3.50
C ALA A 138 -13.30 -9.19 2.25
N TYR A 139 -13.75 -8.22 1.48
CA TYR A 139 -14.44 -8.40 0.19
C TYR A 139 -14.42 -7.09 -0.61
N GLU A 140 -14.74 -7.16 -1.90
CA GLU A 140 -14.77 -5.99 -2.76
C GLU A 140 -15.85 -4.98 -2.35
N ILE A 141 -15.45 -3.75 -2.06
CA ILE A 141 -16.37 -2.65 -1.79
C ILE A 141 -16.63 -1.87 -3.09
N VAL A 142 -17.75 -2.16 -3.71
CA VAL A 142 -18.21 -1.47 -4.93
C VAL A 142 -18.38 0.02 -4.65
N GLY A 143 -17.88 0.87 -5.55
CA GLY A 143 -17.88 2.31 -5.38
C GLY A 143 -16.66 2.86 -4.62
N SER A 144 -15.77 2.01 -4.10
CA SER A 144 -14.50 2.47 -3.53
C SER A 144 -13.46 2.75 -4.64
N TYR A 145 -12.44 3.55 -4.35
CA TYR A 145 -11.30 3.63 -5.26
C TYR A 145 -10.43 2.36 -5.16
N CYS A 146 -9.79 1.99 -6.27
CA CYS A 146 -8.96 0.78 -6.38
C CYS A 146 -9.64 -0.46 -5.75
N PRO A 147 -10.87 -0.85 -6.20
CA PRO A 147 -11.58 -1.97 -5.60
C PRO A 147 -10.84 -3.28 -5.82
N GLY A 148 -10.93 -4.19 -4.88
CA GLY A 148 -10.33 -5.52 -4.93
C GLY A 148 -11.00 -6.51 -3.98
N SER A 149 -10.89 -7.81 -4.27
CA SER A 149 -11.55 -8.89 -3.50
C SER A 149 -11.10 -8.98 -2.03
N TYR A 150 -10.03 -8.28 -1.66
CA TYR A 150 -9.51 -8.20 -0.30
C TYR A 150 -9.48 -6.76 0.23
N ASP A 151 -10.48 -5.95 -0.15
CA ASP A 151 -10.70 -4.68 0.50
C ASP A 151 -11.11 -4.92 1.96
N LEU A 152 -10.48 -4.22 2.91
CA LEU A 152 -10.89 -4.32 4.31
C LEU A 152 -11.90 -3.23 4.64
N SER A 153 -12.99 -3.64 5.27
CA SER A 153 -14.10 -2.77 5.64
C SER A 153 -14.64 -3.08 7.03
N ILE A 154 -15.30 -2.10 7.61
CA ILE A 154 -16.15 -2.22 8.80
C ILE A 154 -17.50 -1.62 8.42
N GLU A 155 -18.57 -2.40 8.61
CA GLU A 155 -19.95 -1.97 8.30
C GLU A 155 -20.09 -1.47 6.84
N GLY A 156 -19.40 -2.14 5.89
CA GLY A 156 -19.42 -1.82 4.47
C GLY A 156 -18.63 -0.58 4.07
N LYS A 157 -17.89 0.05 4.98
CA LYS A 157 -17.01 1.19 4.69
C LYS A 157 -15.56 0.76 4.61
N LYS A 158 -14.97 0.86 3.43
CA LYS A 158 -13.58 0.48 3.16
C LYS A 158 -12.62 1.45 3.84
N PHE A 159 -11.66 0.89 4.58
CA PHE A 159 -10.56 1.63 5.19
C PHE A 159 -9.18 1.19 4.71
N ALA A 160 -9.08 0.09 3.94
CA ALA A 160 -7.82 -0.43 3.45
C ALA A 160 -7.96 -1.20 2.14
N GLY A 161 -6.86 -1.29 1.40
CA GLY A 161 -6.72 -2.14 0.22
C GLY A 161 -5.39 -2.87 0.21
N ILE A 162 -5.39 -4.14 -0.21
CA ILE A 162 -4.22 -5.01 -0.19
C ILE A 162 -3.76 -5.30 -1.61
N SER A 163 -2.46 -5.31 -1.83
CA SER A 163 -1.84 -5.72 -3.09
C SER A 163 -0.63 -6.62 -2.83
N GLN A 164 -0.14 -7.30 -3.88
CA GLN A 164 1.05 -8.12 -3.80
C GLN A 164 2.03 -7.77 -4.90
N ARG A 165 3.30 -7.76 -4.54
CA ARG A 165 4.44 -7.68 -5.45
C ARG A 165 5.27 -8.93 -5.30
N ARG A 166 5.42 -9.70 -6.39
CA ARG A 166 6.22 -10.92 -6.43
C ARG A 166 7.45 -10.70 -7.30
N LEU A 167 8.63 -10.91 -6.74
CA LEU A 167 9.88 -10.67 -7.42
C LEU A 167 11.00 -11.55 -6.82
N ARG A 168 11.72 -12.29 -7.68
CA ARG A 168 12.90 -13.09 -7.26
C ARG A 168 12.60 -14.02 -6.08
N GLN A 169 11.48 -14.75 -6.11
CA GLN A 169 11.00 -15.64 -5.05
C GLN A 169 10.66 -14.94 -3.72
N GLY A 170 10.63 -13.62 -3.70
CA GLY A 170 10.10 -12.82 -2.61
C GLY A 170 8.68 -12.35 -2.92
N VAL A 171 7.86 -12.28 -1.90
CA VAL A 171 6.49 -11.77 -1.94
C VAL A 171 6.38 -10.62 -0.95
N ALA A 172 6.19 -9.41 -1.44
CA ALA A 172 5.76 -8.28 -0.61
C ALA A 172 4.23 -8.19 -0.68
N VAL A 173 3.58 -8.48 0.44
CA VAL A 173 2.16 -8.20 0.65
C VAL A 173 2.06 -6.80 1.22
N GLN A 174 1.40 -5.91 0.49
CA GLN A 174 1.35 -4.49 0.78
C GLN A 174 -0.09 -4.09 1.10
N ILE A 175 -0.28 -3.27 2.12
CA ILE A 175 -1.57 -2.67 2.47
C ILE A 175 -1.39 -1.16 2.64
N TYR A 176 -2.36 -0.39 2.18
CA TYR A 176 -2.58 0.96 2.68
C TYR A 176 -3.71 0.93 3.72
N LEU A 177 -3.53 1.59 4.84
CA LEU A 177 -4.50 1.73 5.92
C LEU A 177 -4.84 3.21 6.08
N CYS A 178 -6.09 3.59 5.82
CA CYS A 178 -6.59 4.91 6.16
C CYS A 178 -6.77 5.00 7.69
N ILE A 179 -5.77 5.55 8.37
CA ILE A 179 -5.79 5.68 9.84
C ILE A 179 -6.47 6.97 10.25
N GLU A 180 -5.95 8.11 9.79
CA GLU A 180 -6.40 9.46 10.15
C GLU A 180 -7.03 10.19 8.96
N GLY A 181 -7.70 11.29 9.23
CA GLY A 181 -8.38 12.10 8.22
C GLY A 181 -9.66 11.44 7.71
N SER A 182 -10.19 11.92 6.58
CA SER A 182 -11.47 11.44 6.05
C SER A 182 -11.27 10.51 4.85
N GLY A 183 -11.79 9.28 4.96
CA GLY A 183 -11.82 8.32 3.86
C GLY A 183 -12.67 8.82 2.70
N SER A 184 -13.81 9.45 2.99
CA SER A 184 -14.70 10.00 1.97
C SER A 184 -14.08 11.17 1.19
N GLN A 185 -13.30 12.03 1.83
CA GLN A 185 -12.59 13.12 1.14
C GLN A 185 -11.53 12.58 0.18
N ARG A 186 -10.77 11.56 0.58
CA ARG A 186 -9.82 10.87 -0.32
C ARG A 186 -10.53 10.24 -1.52
N ALA A 187 -11.69 9.62 -1.27
CA ALA A 187 -12.49 9.03 -2.34
C ALA A 187 -13.04 10.11 -3.29
N ALA A 188 -13.50 11.25 -2.77
CA ALA A 188 -13.93 12.38 -3.59
C ALA A 188 -12.80 12.91 -4.49
N LEU A 189 -11.56 13.00 -3.98
CA LEU A 189 -10.39 13.38 -4.77
C LEU A 189 -10.17 12.44 -5.96
N ILE A 190 -10.28 11.13 -5.76
CA ILE A 190 -10.10 10.12 -6.82
C ILE A 190 -11.29 10.12 -7.78
N ARG A 191 -12.52 10.36 -7.31
CA ARG A 191 -13.68 10.56 -8.17
C ARG A 191 -13.44 11.71 -9.14
N ASP A 192 -13.06 12.88 -8.61
CA ASP A 192 -12.83 14.07 -9.40
C ASP A 192 -11.68 13.87 -10.41
N PHE A 193 -10.61 13.11 -10.01
CA PHE A 193 -9.56 12.70 -10.93
C PHE A 193 -10.09 11.86 -12.09
N TYR A 194 -10.98 10.87 -11.84
CA TYR A 194 -11.57 10.06 -12.89
C TYR A 194 -12.53 10.86 -13.77
N GLU A 195 -13.36 11.71 -13.20
CA GLU A 195 -14.27 12.57 -13.94
C GLU A 195 -13.51 13.47 -14.92
N GLU A 196 -12.44 14.12 -14.46
CA GLU A 196 -11.58 14.99 -15.29
C GLU A 196 -10.80 14.19 -16.35
N SER A 197 -10.35 12.98 -16.01
CA SER A 197 -9.54 12.15 -16.90
C SER A 197 -10.35 11.36 -17.95
N LEU A 198 -11.64 11.12 -17.70
CA LEU A 198 -12.54 10.41 -18.61
C LEU A 198 -13.35 11.35 -19.52
N GLN A 199 -13.87 12.44 -18.97
CA GLN A 199 -14.77 13.40 -19.66
C GLN A 199 -15.90 12.69 -20.43
N GLN A 200 -16.45 11.62 -19.83
CA GLN A 200 -17.50 10.76 -20.40
C GLN A 200 -17.11 9.98 -21.67
N GLU A 201 -15.83 9.96 -22.04
CA GLU A 201 -15.35 9.14 -23.16
C GLU A 201 -15.43 7.64 -22.83
N GLU A 202 -15.83 6.85 -23.81
CA GLU A 202 -15.82 5.39 -23.70
C GLU A 202 -14.39 4.85 -23.74
N THR A 203 -14.06 3.95 -22.83
CA THR A 203 -12.75 3.32 -22.71
C THR A 203 -12.84 1.81 -22.78
N LYS A 204 -11.75 1.15 -23.20
CA LYS A 204 -11.66 -0.32 -23.22
C LYS A 204 -11.65 -0.96 -21.82
N PHE A 205 -11.20 -0.21 -20.83
CA PHE A 205 -11.14 -0.63 -19.43
C PHE A 205 -12.25 0.08 -18.65
N THR A 206 -12.99 -0.66 -17.84
CA THR A 206 -14.03 -0.08 -16.99
C THR A 206 -13.41 0.48 -15.71
N TYR A 207 -13.53 1.78 -15.51
CA TYR A 207 -13.08 2.45 -14.29
C TYR A 207 -14.18 2.47 -13.22
N PRO A 208 -13.81 2.45 -11.94
CA PRO A 208 -14.79 2.44 -10.86
C PRO A 208 -15.55 3.78 -10.80
N GLN A 209 -16.87 3.70 -10.63
CA GLN A 209 -17.67 4.87 -10.29
C GLN A 209 -17.58 5.08 -8.78
N ILE A 210 -16.82 6.11 -8.38
CA ILE A 210 -16.51 6.34 -6.98
C ILE A 210 -17.68 6.94 -6.23
N VAL A 211 -18.08 6.31 -5.13
CA VAL A 211 -19.07 6.75 -4.16
C VAL A 211 -18.32 7.07 -2.86
N PRO A 212 -18.05 8.34 -2.53
CA PRO A 212 -17.19 8.71 -1.39
C PRO A 212 -17.63 8.12 -0.05
N GLU A 213 -18.92 7.96 0.14
CA GLU A 213 -19.54 7.51 1.40
C GLU A 213 -19.23 6.05 1.77
N VAL A 214 -18.77 5.23 0.81
CA VAL A 214 -18.37 3.84 1.07
C VAL A 214 -16.94 3.71 1.56
N MET A 215 -16.25 4.83 1.80
CA MET A 215 -14.89 4.85 2.33
C MET A 215 -14.79 5.66 3.61
N ALA A 216 -14.00 5.16 4.56
CA ALA A 216 -13.74 5.83 5.83
C ALA A 216 -12.31 5.56 6.31
N SER A 217 -11.85 6.30 7.31
CA SER A 217 -10.62 6.00 8.06
C SER A 217 -10.93 5.20 9.32
N LEU A 218 -9.92 4.58 9.90
CA LEU A 218 -10.07 3.88 11.18
C LEU A 218 -10.35 4.86 12.33
N SER A 219 -9.89 6.11 12.24
CA SER A 219 -10.29 7.14 13.21
C SER A 219 -11.79 7.47 13.14
N GLU A 220 -12.41 7.38 11.95
CA GLU A 220 -13.87 7.56 11.81
C GLU A 220 -14.66 6.31 12.26
N LEU A 221 -14.08 5.10 12.15
CA LEU A 221 -14.80 3.84 12.36
C LEU A 221 -14.59 3.23 13.76
N VAL A 222 -13.44 3.49 14.39
CA VAL A 222 -13.03 2.77 15.61
C VAL A 222 -12.79 3.72 16.78
N ASP A 223 -11.86 4.66 16.62
CA ASP A 223 -11.48 5.60 17.69
C ASP A 223 -11.00 6.92 17.09
N PRO A 224 -11.70 8.05 17.34
CA PRO A 224 -11.35 9.37 16.79
C PRO A 224 -9.95 9.88 17.23
N HIS A 225 -9.34 9.27 18.24
CA HIS A 225 -7.98 9.59 18.70
C HIS A 225 -6.91 8.66 18.12
N LEU A 226 -7.28 7.74 17.24
CA LEU A 226 -6.34 6.83 16.61
C LEU A 226 -5.40 7.60 15.68
N THR A 227 -4.09 7.41 15.87
CA THR A 227 -3.05 8.05 15.04
C THR A 227 -2.19 7.01 14.34
N VAL A 228 -1.53 7.42 13.26
CA VAL A 228 -0.55 6.58 12.54
C VAL A 228 0.55 6.11 13.50
N GLU A 229 1.08 6.99 14.33
CA GLU A 229 2.10 6.64 15.33
C GLU A 229 1.62 5.56 16.31
N ALA A 230 0.38 5.69 16.81
CA ALA A 230 -0.21 4.70 17.70
C ALA A 230 -0.31 3.32 17.04
N VAL A 231 -0.66 3.26 15.74
CA VAL A 231 -0.73 2.00 14.98
C VAL A 231 0.64 1.42 14.73
N VAL A 232 1.65 2.24 14.42
CA VAL A 232 3.05 1.78 14.31
C VAL A 232 3.54 1.14 15.62
N ILE A 233 3.24 1.76 16.76
CA ILE A 233 3.55 1.20 18.10
C ILE A 233 2.77 -0.11 18.33
N ARG A 234 1.49 -0.19 17.96
CA ARG A 234 0.69 -1.42 18.03
C ARG A 234 1.32 -2.54 17.21
N LEU A 235 1.78 -2.24 15.99
CA LEU A 235 2.43 -3.22 15.11
C LEU A 235 3.71 -3.78 15.75
N GLN A 236 4.58 -2.94 16.29
CA GLN A 236 5.80 -3.39 16.98
C GLN A 236 5.48 -4.32 18.14
N LYS A 237 4.52 -3.93 19.00
CA LYS A 237 4.07 -4.76 20.13
C LYS A 237 3.48 -6.09 19.65
N TYR A 238 2.68 -6.07 18.59
CA TYR A 238 2.08 -7.28 18.04
C TYR A 238 3.12 -8.25 17.49
N LEU A 239 4.13 -7.77 16.74
CA LEU A 239 5.22 -8.60 16.25
C LEU A 239 5.99 -9.29 17.40
N HIS A 240 6.26 -8.57 18.48
CA HIS A 240 6.87 -9.17 19.70
C HIS A 240 5.95 -10.21 20.35
N HIS A 241 4.63 -9.96 20.38
CA HIS A 241 3.65 -10.90 20.94
C HIS A 241 3.56 -12.21 20.13
N LEU A 242 3.82 -12.18 18.84
CA LEU A 242 3.87 -13.38 17.99
C LEU A 242 5.05 -14.33 18.31
N GLY A 243 5.95 -13.93 19.21
CA GLY A 243 7.01 -14.76 19.77
C GLY A 243 8.30 -14.83 18.97
N GLY A 244 8.43 -14.01 17.90
CA GLY A 244 9.67 -13.88 17.13
C GLY A 244 10.61 -12.80 17.69
N ASN A 245 11.91 -12.94 17.38
CA ASN A 245 12.85 -11.84 17.60
C ASN A 245 12.61 -10.76 16.55
N VAL A 246 12.40 -9.52 16.97
CA VAL A 246 12.19 -8.37 16.08
C VAL A 246 13.45 -7.50 16.09
N HIS A 247 14.10 -7.39 14.94
CA HIS A 247 15.35 -6.64 14.78
C HIS A 247 15.09 -5.38 13.95
N PRO A 248 15.11 -4.17 14.56
CA PRO A 248 15.06 -2.91 13.80
C PRO A 248 16.33 -2.79 12.94
N GLU A 249 16.16 -2.72 11.62
CA GLU A 249 17.29 -2.70 10.71
C GLU A 249 16.94 -2.02 9.39
N SER A 250 17.74 -1.00 9.00
CA SER A 250 17.70 -0.34 7.70
C SER A 250 18.63 -1.03 6.69
N PHE A 251 18.63 -0.57 5.44
CA PHE A 251 19.59 -1.05 4.44
C PHE A 251 21.02 -0.65 4.78
N HIS A 252 21.95 -1.54 4.49
CA HIS A 252 23.39 -1.34 4.69
C HIS A 252 24.19 -1.87 3.48
N ASP A 253 25.40 -1.36 3.31
CA ASP A 253 26.41 -1.82 2.34
C ASP A 253 25.88 -2.31 0.97
N GLU A 254 25.96 -3.61 0.71
CA GLU A 254 25.54 -4.22 -0.55
C GLU A 254 24.03 -4.08 -0.82
N GLU A 255 23.21 -4.01 0.25
CA GLU A 255 21.77 -3.78 0.12
C GLU A 255 21.46 -2.39 -0.45
N LEU A 256 22.26 -1.36 -0.08
CA LEU A 256 22.16 -0.01 -0.65
C LEU A 256 22.49 0.00 -2.15
N THR A 257 23.45 -0.83 -2.57
CA THR A 257 23.77 -0.99 -4.00
C THR A 257 22.59 -1.60 -4.75
N LEU A 258 21.99 -2.64 -4.20
CA LEU A 258 20.80 -3.29 -4.77
C LEU A 258 19.60 -2.32 -4.79
N TYR A 259 19.40 -1.57 -3.71
CA TYR A 259 18.38 -0.54 -3.65
C TYR A 259 18.56 0.53 -4.74
N GLY A 260 19.80 1.02 -4.95
CA GLY A 260 20.12 1.95 -6.02
C GLY A 260 19.78 1.42 -7.43
N PHE A 261 19.98 0.13 -7.67
CA PHE A 261 19.57 -0.53 -8.91
C PHE A 261 18.04 -0.51 -9.11
N TYR A 262 17.25 -0.89 -8.10
CA TYR A 262 15.79 -0.87 -8.20
C TYR A 262 15.24 0.55 -8.24
N LEU A 263 15.83 1.48 -7.49
CA LEU A 263 15.48 2.88 -7.50
C LEU A 263 15.56 3.47 -8.90
N LYS A 264 16.69 3.29 -9.57
CA LYS A 264 16.88 3.73 -10.97
C LYS A 264 15.80 3.17 -11.88
N ARG A 265 15.51 1.88 -11.79
CA ARG A 265 14.49 1.21 -12.63
C ARG A 265 13.09 1.77 -12.43
N VAL A 266 12.71 2.03 -11.18
CA VAL A 266 11.38 2.55 -10.85
C VAL A 266 11.23 3.98 -11.36
N PHE A 267 12.23 4.83 -11.16
CA PHE A 267 12.23 6.22 -11.65
C PHE A 267 12.23 6.30 -13.18
N GLU A 268 13.10 5.56 -13.86
CA GLU A 268 13.13 5.53 -15.33
C GLU A 268 11.80 5.05 -15.93
N ARG A 269 11.17 4.06 -15.29
CA ARG A 269 9.85 3.60 -15.71
C ARG A 269 8.79 4.67 -15.54
N ASN A 270 8.74 5.31 -14.37
CA ASN A 270 7.76 6.36 -14.09
C ASN A 270 7.94 7.53 -15.04
N ALA A 271 9.17 7.98 -15.31
CA ALA A 271 9.46 9.04 -16.29
C ALA A 271 8.91 8.69 -17.67
N LYS A 272 9.23 7.50 -18.20
CA LYS A 272 8.72 7.03 -19.49
C LYS A 272 7.19 6.94 -19.55
N MET A 273 6.53 6.69 -18.43
CA MET A 273 5.08 6.68 -18.38
C MET A 273 4.53 8.12 -18.43
N LEU A 274 5.13 9.06 -17.75
CA LEU A 274 4.70 10.46 -17.73
C LEU A 274 5.00 11.22 -19.04
N GLU A 275 6.14 10.92 -19.71
CA GLU A 275 6.55 11.54 -20.99
C GLU A 275 5.63 11.19 -22.18
N ARG A 276 4.87 10.10 -22.10
CA ARG A 276 4.00 9.66 -23.22
C ARG A 276 2.75 10.52 -23.46
N HIS A 277 2.54 11.55 -22.67
CA HIS A 277 1.37 12.42 -22.70
C HIS A 277 1.72 13.91 -22.94
N GLU A 278 3.01 14.23 -23.18
CA GLU A 278 3.43 15.51 -23.73
C GLU A 278 3.39 15.47 -25.27
#